data_20b13e0a5a22c9d321cb300d47551101
#
_entry.id   20b13e0a5a22c9d321cb300d47551101
#
_cell.length_a   1.000
_cell.length_b   1.000
_cell.length_c   1.000
_cell.angle_alpha   90.00
_cell.angle_beta   90.00
_cell.angle_gamma   90.00
#
_symmetry.space_group_name_H-M   'P 1'
#
loop_
_entity.id
_entity.type
_entity.pdbx_description
1 polymer ?
#
loop_
_entity_poly.entity_id
_entity_poly.type
_entity_poly.pdbx_seq_one_letter_code
_entity_poly.pdbx_strand_id
1 'polypeptide(L)'
;MVYPILIFTLPLLLGFLMDRVLGDPMRLGHPIVFFGSLIGFGEKHLNNGASRRLKGFLYNGSLVCFTFFLPLLTFAFLLIGAAINYYLGDLYFGHFLLLAIALPSTICIFYMLSGKTLVTEVKGVFSALSVSLEAGRKQVGRIVGRDTGSLSAQEIRTAALETLAENLSDGVVGPMLSWSFFGTPGILTYKMINTQDSMVGYLNERYRAYGFFSAKLDDLVNLIPSRTTAILMLIAAGRLDLLRKTFQHGKRHLSPNSGYPEAALALVLSCRFGGPHDYFGEVVDKPYIGEVGRELSDEDLQRAVQITQRTEWLALGLSLLLRLLLILLIIWYL
;
A
#
# COMPACT_ATOMS: atom_id res chain seq x y z
N MET A 1 -17.48 -27.62 -5.52
CA MET A 1 -17.63 -26.17 -5.28
C MET A 1 -16.80 -25.65 -4.11
N VAL A 2 -16.69 -26.34 -2.98
CA VAL A 2 -15.95 -25.83 -1.79
C VAL A 2 -14.45 -25.64 -2.02
N TYR A 3 -13.78 -26.58 -2.69
CA TYR A 3 -12.33 -26.53 -2.92
C TYR A 3 -11.85 -25.28 -3.71
N PRO A 4 -12.45 -24.90 -4.85
CA PRO A 4 -12.03 -23.68 -5.55
C PRO A 4 -12.18 -22.42 -4.69
N ILE A 5 -13.28 -22.31 -3.94
CA ILE A 5 -13.48 -21.13 -3.08
C ILE A 5 -12.37 -21.00 -2.04
N LEU A 6 -12.01 -22.10 -1.36
CA LEU A 6 -10.95 -22.10 -0.36
C LEU A 6 -9.58 -21.73 -0.97
N ILE A 7 -9.22 -22.28 -2.12
CA ILE A 7 -7.92 -22.03 -2.77
C ILE A 7 -7.79 -20.58 -3.22
N PHE A 8 -8.89 -19.94 -3.62
CA PHE A 8 -8.88 -18.57 -4.09
C PHE A 8 -9.19 -17.51 -3.01
N THR A 9 -9.51 -17.92 -1.77
CA THR A 9 -9.75 -16.99 -0.66
C THR A 9 -8.78 -17.16 0.50
N LEU A 10 -8.42 -18.39 0.82
CA LEU A 10 -7.54 -18.72 1.95
C LEU A 10 -6.16 -18.05 1.89
N PRO A 11 -5.49 -17.89 0.71
CA PRO A 11 -4.20 -17.21 0.65
C PRO A 11 -4.22 -15.80 1.20
N LEU A 12 -5.28 -15.02 0.98
CA LEU A 12 -5.38 -13.66 1.52
C LEU A 12 -5.48 -13.68 3.05
N LEU A 13 -6.31 -14.55 3.60
CA LEU A 13 -6.48 -14.69 5.03
C LEU A 13 -5.16 -15.10 5.70
N LEU A 14 -4.49 -16.15 5.17
CA LEU A 14 -3.24 -16.65 5.74
C LEU A 14 -2.11 -15.64 5.59
N GLY A 15 -1.95 -15.00 4.43
CA GLY A 15 -0.94 -13.97 4.20
C GLY A 15 -1.12 -12.76 5.12
N PHE A 16 -2.37 -12.32 5.32
CA PHE A 16 -2.69 -11.26 6.28
C PHE A 16 -2.35 -11.66 7.73
N LEU A 17 -2.71 -12.87 8.15
CA LEU A 17 -2.38 -13.35 9.50
C LEU A 17 -0.87 -13.48 9.70
N MET A 18 -0.13 -13.90 8.67
CA MET A 18 1.34 -13.92 8.70
C MET A 18 1.91 -12.51 8.86
N ASP A 19 1.46 -11.51 8.09
CA ASP A 19 1.90 -10.11 8.28
C ASP A 19 1.59 -9.65 9.70
N ARG A 20 0.40 -9.91 10.20
CA ARG A 20 -0.03 -9.49 11.53
C ARG A 20 0.81 -10.08 12.66
N VAL A 21 1.27 -11.33 12.52
CA VAL A 21 2.05 -12.04 13.55
C VAL A 21 3.55 -11.83 13.37
N LEU A 22 4.08 -11.91 12.15
CA LEU A 22 5.50 -11.87 11.87
C LEU A 22 5.98 -10.46 11.52
N GLY A 23 5.23 -9.70 10.72
CA GLY A 23 5.69 -8.45 10.09
C GLY A 23 6.77 -8.75 9.03
N ASP A 24 7.34 -7.70 8.46
CA ASP A 24 8.37 -7.86 7.42
C ASP A 24 9.63 -8.54 7.97
N PRO A 25 10.07 -9.66 7.38
CA PRO A 25 11.24 -10.38 7.84
C PRO A 25 12.52 -9.67 7.38
N MET A 26 13.08 -8.82 8.25
CA MET A 26 14.27 -8.00 7.98
C MET A 26 15.52 -8.79 7.53
N ARG A 27 15.58 -10.10 7.82
CA ARG A 27 16.75 -10.96 7.53
C ARG A 27 16.58 -11.81 6.26
N LEU A 28 15.40 -11.93 5.72
CA LEU A 28 15.14 -12.66 4.49
C LEU A 28 15.08 -11.68 3.32
N GLY A 29 15.54 -12.10 2.15
CA GLY A 29 15.45 -11.28 0.94
C GLY A 29 14.01 -10.86 0.68
N HIS A 30 13.74 -9.55 0.66
CA HIS A 30 12.40 -9.02 0.47
C HIS A 30 12.13 -8.77 -1.03
N PRO A 31 11.00 -9.26 -1.60
CA PRO A 31 10.71 -9.07 -3.03
C PRO A 31 10.68 -7.60 -3.47
N ILE A 32 10.28 -6.68 -2.58
CA ILE A 32 10.28 -5.23 -2.87
C ILE A 32 11.72 -4.73 -3.10
N VAL A 33 12.73 -5.29 -2.42
CA VAL A 33 14.14 -4.96 -2.68
C VAL A 33 14.55 -5.37 -4.09
N PHE A 34 14.06 -6.51 -4.57
CA PHE A 34 14.25 -6.93 -5.96
C PHE A 34 13.56 -5.96 -6.93
N PHE A 35 12.32 -5.54 -6.65
CA PHE A 35 11.65 -4.51 -7.43
C PHE A 35 12.45 -3.21 -7.47
N GLY A 36 12.91 -2.76 -6.30
CA GLY A 36 13.77 -1.58 -6.17
C GLY A 36 15.06 -1.69 -6.99
N SER A 37 15.68 -2.87 -7.03
CA SER A 37 16.89 -3.12 -7.83
C SER A 37 16.61 -3.00 -9.33
N LEU A 38 15.49 -3.53 -9.82
CA LEU A 38 15.09 -3.39 -11.22
C LEU A 38 14.79 -1.93 -11.57
N ILE A 39 14.03 -1.23 -10.73
CA ILE A 39 13.70 0.19 -10.94
C ILE A 39 14.98 1.03 -10.96
N GLY A 40 15.89 0.82 -9.98
CA GLY A 40 17.17 1.53 -9.91
C GLY A 40 18.08 1.22 -11.09
N PHE A 41 18.08 -0.01 -11.60
CA PHE A 41 18.81 -0.35 -12.83
C PHE A 41 18.32 0.48 -14.01
N GLY A 42 17.00 0.55 -14.23
CA GLY A 42 16.43 1.36 -15.31
C GLY A 42 16.67 2.85 -15.12
N GLU A 43 16.54 3.37 -13.90
CA GLU A 43 16.85 4.75 -13.57
C GLU A 43 18.28 5.11 -13.92
N LYS A 44 19.24 4.31 -13.47
CA LYS A 44 20.68 4.54 -13.71
C LYS A 44 21.06 4.57 -15.20
N HIS A 45 20.46 3.70 -16.01
CA HIS A 45 20.87 3.53 -17.41
C HIS A 45 20.03 4.30 -18.42
N LEU A 46 18.76 4.59 -18.08
CA LEU A 46 17.82 5.18 -19.03
C LEU A 46 17.41 6.62 -18.70
N ASN A 47 17.56 7.05 -17.43
CA ASN A 47 17.21 8.41 -17.02
C ASN A 47 18.29 9.43 -17.38
N ASN A 48 18.72 9.42 -18.65
CA ASN A 48 19.74 10.33 -19.17
C ASN A 48 19.46 10.70 -20.64
N GLY A 49 20.09 11.79 -21.08
CA GLY A 49 20.01 12.25 -22.47
C GLY A 49 18.61 12.64 -22.93
N ALA A 50 18.35 12.48 -24.22
CA ALA A 50 17.05 12.79 -24.82
C ALA A 50 15.99 11.72 -24.51
N SER A 51 14.71 12.10 -24.64
CA SER A 51 13.55 11.18 -24.55
C SER A 51 13.40 10.44 -23.22
N ARG A 52 13.87 11.02 -22.08
CA ARG A 52 13.74 10.40 -20.75
C ARG A 52 12.30 9.95 -20.43
N ARG A 53 11.31 10.74 -20.84
CA ARG A 53 9.89 10.40 -20.62
C ARG A 53 9.47 9.12 -21.37
N LEU A 54 9.88 8.96 -22.63
CA LEU A 54 9.59 7.76 -23.41
C LEU A 54 10.33 6.54 -22.84
N LYS A 55 11.60 6.69 -22.47
CA LYS A 55 12.40 5.62 -21.84
C LYS A 55 11.78 5.16 -20.54
N GLY A 56 11.35 6.10 -19.67
CA GLY A 56 10.65 5.80 -18.42
C GLY A 56 9.32 5.09 -18.67
N PHE A 57 8.51 5.57 -19.63
CA PHE A 57 7.26 4.92 -20.02
C PHE A 57 7.48 3.47 -20.47
N LEU A 58 8.41 3.23 -21.38
CA LEU A 58 8.66 1.90 -21.93
C LEU A 58 9.24 0.95 -20.88
N TYR A 59 10.23 1.39 -20.11
CA TYR A 59 10.90 0.53 -19.11
C TYR A 59 9.98 0.26 -17.90
N ASN A 60 9.48 1.30 -17.26
CA ASN A 60 8.61 1.11 -16.09
C ASN A 60 7.29 0.41 -16.47
N GLY A 61 6.74 0.71 -17.66
CA GLY A 61 5.60 -0.01 -18.22
C GLY A 61 5.89 -1.49 -18.47
N SER A 62 7.09 -1.84 -18.96
CA SER A 62 7.49 -3.24 -19.13
C SER A 62 7.59 -3.99 -17.81
N LEU A 63 8.08 -3.36 -16.72
CA LEU A 63 8.09 -3.96 -15.39
C LEU A 63 6.67 -4.21 -14.84
N VAL A 64 5.76 -3.27 -15.06
CA VAL A 64 4.33 -3.42 -14.70
C VAL A 64 3.71 -4.60 -15.48
N CYS A 65 3.92 -4.67 -16.79
CA CYS A 65 3.47 -5.79 -17.60
C CYS A 65 4.08 -7.12 -17.15
N PHE A 66 5.37 -7.15 -16.87
CA PHE A 66 6.07 -8.34 -16.39
C PHE A 66 5.49 -8.87 -15.07
N THR A 67 5.26 -7.98 -14.09
CA THR A 67 4.70 -8.36 -12.78
C THR A 67 3.23 -8.79 -12.86
N PHE A 68 2.51 -8.41 -13.90
CA PHE A 68 1.14 -8.85 -14.14
C PHE A 68 1.08 -10.16 -14.95
N PHE A 69 1.69 -10.18 -16.12
CA PHE A 69 1.49 -11.27 -17.08
C PHE A 69 2.27 -12.54 -16.71
N LEU A 70 3.48 -12.44 -16.14
CA LEU A 70 4.24 -13.62 -15.77
C LEU A 70 3.51 -14.49 -14.72
N PRO A 71 3.05 -13.95 -13.58
CA PRO A 71 2.29 -14.77 -12.62
C PRO A 71 0.94 -15.21 -13.19
N LEU A 72 0.26 -14.36 -13.99
CA LEU A 72 -1.00 -14.71 -14.62
C LEU A 72 -0.87 -15.94 -15.52
N LEU A 73 0.12 -15.96 -16.41
CA LEU A 73 0.38 -17.08 -17.30
C LEU A 73 0.80 -18.33 -16.54
N THR A 74 1.65 -18.18 -15.51
CA THR A 74 2.06 -19.28 -14.64
C THR A 74 0.86 -19.93 -13.96
N PHE A 75 -0.02 -19.12 -13.37
CA PHE A 75 -1.20 -19.64 -12.67
C PHE A 75 -2.24 -20.19 -13.62
N ALA A 76 -2.43 -19.60 -14.79
CA ALA A 76 -3.29 -20.17 -15.83
C ALA A 76 -2.79 -21.54 -16.27
N PHE A 77 -1.49 -21.71 -16.50
CA PHE A 77 -0.89 -22.98 -16.84
C PHE A 77 -1.12 -24.05 -15.75
N LEU A 78 -0.89 -23.70 -14.46
CA LEU A 78 -1.13 -24.61 -13.34
C LEU A 78 -2.61 -24.97 -13.19
N LEU A 79 -3.53 -24.02 -13.39
CA LEU A 79 -4.98 -24.27 -13.34
C LEU A 79 -5.44 -25.20 -14.47
N ILE A 80 -4.96 -24.98 -15.69
CA ILE A 80 -5.25 -25.86 -16.82
C ILE A 80 -4.71 -27.26 -16.56
N GLY A 81 -3.47 -27.37 -16.04
CA GLY A 81 -2.89 -28.63 -15.63
C GLY A 81 -3.71 -29.35 -14.57
N ALA A 82 -4.19 -28.64 -13.55
CA ALA A 82 -5.06 -29.22 -12.53
C ALA A 82 -6.39 -29.71 -13.12
N ALA A 83 -7.03 -28.93 -13.98
CA ALA A 83 -8.28 -29.32 -14.64
C ALA A 83 -8.12 -30.58 -15.51
N ILE A 84 -7.05 -30.66 -16.29
CA ILE A 84 -6.72 -31.87 -17.10
C ILE A 84 -6.55 -33.12 -16.20
N ASN A 85 -5.80 -33.00 -15.10
CA ASN A 85 -5.57 -34.13 -14.21
C ASN A 85 -6.86 -34.57 -13.49
N TYR A 86 -7.73 -33.65 -13.09
CA TYR A 86 -9.07 -33.99 -12.59
C TYR A 86 -9.89 -34.76 -13.64
N TYR A 87 -9.85 -34.31 -14.90
CA TYR A 87 -10.57 -34.98 -16.00
C TYR A 87 -9.99 -36.40 -16.25
N LEU A 88 -8.68 -36.61 -16.13
CA LEU A 88 -8.01 -37.89 -16.27
C LEU A 88 -8.14 -38.79 -15.03
N GLY A 89 -8.76 -38.32 -13.95
CA GLY A 89 -8.97 -39.07 -12.72
C GLY A 89 -7.78 -39.05 -11.75
N ASP A 90 -6.71 -38.32 -12.04
CA ASP A 90 -5.57 -38.11 -11.11
C ASP A 90 -5.84 -36.95 -10.16
N LEU A 91 -6.62 -37.21 -9.11
CA LEU A 91 -7.00 -36.26 -8.11
C LEU A 91 -5.80 -35.78 -7.27
N TYR A 92 -4.82 -36.65 -7.01
CA TYR A 92 -3.65 -36.28 -6.18
C TYR A 92 -2.78 -35.26 -6.87
N PHE A 93 -2.48 -35.42 -8.14
CA PHE A 93 -1.68 -34.50 -8.90
C PHE A 93 -2.46 -33.19 -9.17
N GLY A 94 -3.76 -33.28 -9.41
CA GLY A 94 -4.63 -32.11 -9.50
C GLY A 94 -4.60 -31.25 -8.22
N HIS A 95 -4.72 -31.85 -7.04
CA HIS A 95 -4.61 -31.15 -5.76
C HIS A 95 -3.21 -30.55 -5.54
N PHE A 96 -2.14 -31.26 -5.91
CA PHE A 96 -0.77 -30.76 -5.84
C PHE A 96 -0.60 -29.47 -6.64
N LEU A 97 -1.13 -29.40 -7.87
CA LEU A 97 -1.06 -28.20 -8.71
C LEU A 97 -1.84 -27.02 -8.09
N LEU A 98 -2.97 -27.28 -7.44
CA LEU A 98 -3.71 -26.24 -6.74
C LEU A 98 -2.97 -25.70 -5.52
N LEU A 99 -2.26 -26.56 -4.77
CA LEU A 99 -1.37 -26.13 -3.68
C LEU A 99 -0.18 -25.34 -4.21
N ALA A 100 0.35 -25.69 -5.39
CA ALA A 100 1.40 -24.93 -6.07
C ALA A 100 0.97 -23.50 -6.46
N ILE A 101 -0.33 -23.21 -6.50
CA ILE A 101 -0.87 -21.86 -6.63
C ILE A 101 -1.04 -21.21 -5.26
N ALA A 102 -1.66 -21.89 -4.31
CA ALA A 102 -2.09 -21.33 -3.04
C ALA A 102 -0.92 -20.94 -2.13
N LEU A 103 0.11 -21.76 -2.02
CA LEU A 103 1.28 -21.51 -1.15
C LEU A 103 2.10 -20.29 -1.62
N PRO A 104 2.54 -20.18 -2.89
CA PRO A 104 3.24 -18.99 -3.35
C PRO A 104 2.37 -17.73 -3.26
N SER A 105 1.05 -17.85 -3.49
CA SER A 105 0.13 -16.73 -3.32
C SER A 105 0.10 -16.23 -1.88
N THR A 106 0.04 -17.14 -0.89
CA THR A 106 0.07 -16.79 0.53
C THR A 106 1.36 -16.08 0.90
N ILE A 107 2.49 -16.62 0.49
CA ILE A 107 3.82 -16.04 0.74
C ILE A 107 3.93 -14.67 0.07
N CYS A 108 3.46 -14.55 -1.17
CA CYS A 108 3.45 -13.29 -1.90
C CYS A 108 2.62 -12.23 -1.16
N ILE A 109 1.40 -12.57 -0.73
CA ILE A 109 0.53 -11.65 0.02
C ILE A 109 1.22 -11.19 1.30
N PHE A 110 1.82 -12.12 2.06
CA PHE A 110 2.55 -11.81 3.28
C PHE A 110 3.63 -10.74 3.04
N TYR A 111 4.45 -10.88 1.99
CA TYR A 111 5.49 -9.90 1.66
C TYR A 111 4.96 -8.61 1.03
N MET A 112 3.77 -8.61 0.47
CA MET A 112 3.20 -7.41 -0.17
C MET A 112 2.38 -6.56 0.80
N LEU A 113 2.03 -7.07 1.98
CA LEU A 113 1.40 -6.32 3.06
C LEU A 113 2.46 -5.77 4.01
N SER A 114 2.17 -4.67 4.68
CA SER A 114 3.08 -4.01 5.63
C SER A 114 2.36 -3.47 6.87
N GLY A 115 1.23 -4.06 7.25
CA GLY A 115 0.39 -3.55 8.34
C GLY A 115 1.11 -3.54 9.69
N LYS A 116 1.73 -4.65 10.10
CA LYS A 116 2.46 -4.73 11.37
C LYS A 116 3.69 -3.82 11.36
N THR A 117 4.46 -3.82 10.29
CA THR A 117 5.68 -3.01 10.16
C THR A 117 5.35 -1.53 10.21
N LEU A 118 4.30 -1.08 9.52
CA LEU A 118 3.82 0.30 9.56
C LEU A 118 3.51 0.76 11.00
N VAL A 119 2.69 -0.01 11.73
CA VAL A 119 2.34 0.30 13.11
C VAL A 119 3.58 0.31 14.02
N THR A 120 4.53 -0.61 13.80
CA THR A 120 5.75 -0.72 14.59
C THR A 120 6.68 0.48 14.37
N GLU A 121 6.87 0.89 13.13
CA GLU A 121 7.70 2.05 12.79
C GLU A 121 7.11 3.35 13.35
N VAL A 122 5.79 3.56 13.22
CA VAL A 122 5.13 4.75 13.77
C VAL A 122 5.20 4.80 15.29
N LYS A 123 4.97 3.68 15.99
CA LYS A 123 5.18 3.58 17.44
C LYS A 123 6.65 3.87 17.81
N GLY A 124 7.59 3.39 16.99
CA GLY A 124 9.01 3.64 17.17
C GLY A 124 9.35 5.13 17.12
N VAL A 125 8.67 5.93 16.27
CA VAL A 125 8.85 7.39 16.22
C VAL A 125 8.48 8.06 17.54
N PHE A 126 7.32 7.74 18.10
CA PHE A 126 6.87 8.29 19.39
C PHE A 126 7.77 7.87 20.54
N SER A 127 8.19 6.58 20.58
CA SER A 127 9.14 6.08 21.56
C SER A 127 10.52 6.75 21.44
N ALA A 128 11.03 6.97 20.23
CA ALA A 128 12.29 7.67 20.04
C ALA A 128 12.20 9.15 20.44
N LEU A 129 11.05 9.79 20.17
CA LEU A 129 10.79 11.18 20.56
C LEU A 129 10.73 11.37 22.07
N SER A 130 10.26 10.37 22.82
CA SER A 130 10.29 10.41 24.29
C SER A 130 11.70 10.35 24.87
N VAL A 131 12.70 9.84 24.13
CA VAL A 131 14.11 9.82 24.52
C VAL A 131 14.77 11.16 24.20
N SER A 132 14.66 11.65 22.97
CA SER A 132 15.17 12.96 22.57
C SER A 132 14.57 13.41 21.23
N LEU A 133 14.59 14.72 20.98
CA LEU A 133 14.16 15.31 19.71
C LEU A 133 14.99 14.76 18.53
N GLU A 134 16.29 14.61 18.72
CA GLU A 134 17.20 14.09 17.71
C GLU A 134 16.92 12.62 17.37
N ALA A 135 16.66 11.78 18.38
CA ALA A 135 16.24 10.41 18.17
C ALA A 135 14.92 10.33 17.41
N GLY A 136 13.95 11.21 17.74
CA GLY A 136 12.68 11.31 17.01
C GLY A 136 12.88 11.71 15.55
N ARG A 137 13.71 12.72 15.27
CA ARG A 137 14.08 13.14 13.90
C ARG A 137 14.70 12.01 13.08
N LYS A 138 15.64 11.30 13.66
CA LYS A 138 16.30 10.14 13.02
C LYS A 138 15.30 9.03 12.71
N GLN A 139 14.41 8.72 13.65
CA GLN A 139 13.43 7.65 13.49
C GLN A 139 12.35 8.01 12.45
N VAL A 140 11.80 9.23 12.48
CA VAL A 140 10.80 9.65 11.50
C VAL A 140 11.38 9.73 10.09
N GLY A 141 12.67 10.11 9.94
CA GLY A 141 13.38 10.13 8.67
C GLY A 141 13.49 8.77 7.96
N ARG A 142 13.18 7.66 8.65
CA ARG A 142 13.11 6.34 8.04
C ARG A 142 11.81 6.08 7.28
N ILE A 143 10.76 6.84 7.60
CA ILE A 143 9.40 6.59 7.10
C ILE A 143 8.81 7.75 6.30
N VAL A 144 9.50 8.88 6.23
CA VAL A 144 9.08 10.06 5.45
C VAL A 144 10.09 10.40 4.36
N GLY A 145 9.63 10.95 3.25
CA GLY A 145 10.45 11.37 2.11
C GLY A 145 10.88 12.85 2.15
N ARG A 146 10.86 13.49 3.34
CA ARG A 146 11.21 14.92 3.53
C ARG A 146 12.38 15.09 4.50
N ASP A 147 12.98 16.30 4.50
CA ASP A 147 14.01 16.64 5.49
C ASP A 147 13.42 16.65 6.90
N THR A 148 14.11 16.00 7.83
CA THR A 148 13.65 15.86 9.22
C THR A 148 14.56 16.60 10.21
N GLY A 149 15.66 17.18 9.76
CA GLY A 149 16.67 17.79 10.61
C GLY A 149 16.20 19.01 11.39
N SER A 150 15.20 19.75 10.88
CA SER A 150 14.63 20.96 11.50
C SER A 150 13.29 20.72 12.23
N LEU A 151 12.69 19.52 12.13
CA LEU A 151 11.35 19.27 12.65
C LEU A 151 11.27 19.42 14.18
N SER A 152 10.26 20.10 14.65
CA SER A 152 9.85 20.14 16.06
C SER A 152 9.24 18.80 16.50
N ALA A 153 9.08 18.61 17.80
CA ALA A 153 8.44 17.41 18.34
C ALA A 153 7.02 17.19 17.80
N GLN A 154 6.28 18.29 17.64
CA GLN A 154 4.91 18.25 17.12
C GLN A 154 4.88 17.90 15.63
N GLU A 155 5.78 18.44 14.82
CA GLU A 155 5.89 18.11 13.40
C GLU A 155 6.31 16.67 13.18
N ILE A 156 7.16 16.10 14.05
CA ILE A 156 7.53 14.68 14.03
C ILE A 156 6.29 13.80 14.29
N ARG A 157 5.46 14.11 15.30
CA ARG A 157 4.22 13.37 15.57
C ARG A 157 3.25 13.48 14.41
N THR A 158 3.08 14.67 13.85
CA THR A 158 2.23 14.92 12.68
C THR A 158 2.69 14.07 11.49
N ALA A 159 3.97 14.14 11.15
CA ALA A 159 4.56 13.37 10.05
C ALA A 159 4.36 11.85 10.22
N ALA A 160 4.52 11.34 11.44
CA ALA A 160 4.32 9.92 11.73
C ALA A 160 2.86 9.48 11.53
N LEU A 161 1.88 10.31 11.94
CA LEU A 161 0.45 9.98 11.77
C LEU A 161 -0.05 10.22 10.35
N GLU A 162 0.46 11.22 9.62
CA GLU A 162 0.25 11.38 8.17
C GLU A 162 0.70 10.11 7.42
N THR A 163 1.94 9.68 7.70
CA THR A 163 2.52 8.46 7.11
C THR A 163 1.72 7.21 7.47
N LEU A 164 1.21 7.09 8.70
CA LEU A 164 0.33 6.00 9.10
C LEU A 164 -0.93 5.94 8.25
N ALA A 165 -1.58 7.08 8.05
CA ALA A 165 -2.82 7.16 7.28
C ALA A 165 -2.60 6.87 5.78
N GLU A 166 -1.58 7.47 5.17
CA GLU A 166 -1.22 7.26 3.77
C GLU A 166 -0.82 5.81 3.50
N ASN A 167 0.14 5.28 4.27
CA ASN A 167 0.64 3.92 4.05
C ASN A 167 -0.35 2.82 4.48
N LEU A 168 -1.38 3.10 5.26
CA LEU A 168 -2.50 2.17 5.44
C LEU A 168 -3.23 1.92 4.11
N SER A 169 -3.39 2.95 3.28
CA SER A 169 -3.91 2.79 1.92
C SER A 169 -2.95 1.97 1.05
N ASP A 170 -1.70 2.38 0.97
CA ASP A 170 -0.73 1.90 -0.01
C ASP A 170 -0.06 0.58 0.38
N GLY A 171 0.04 0.32 1.67
CA GLY A 171 0.66 -0.86 2.24
C GLY A 171 -0.30 -1.98 2.64
N VAL A 172 -1.62 -1.70 2.74
CA VAL A 172 -2.58 -2.70 3.21
C VAL A 172 -3.84 -2.74 2.33
N VAL A 173 -4.62 -1.65 2.29
CA VAL A 173 -5.94 -1.66 1.63
C VAL A 173 -5.81 -1.81 0.12
N GLY A 174 -4.93 -1.05 -0.51
CA GLY A 174 -4.68 -1.11 -1.96
C GLY A 174 -4.20 -2.49 -2.44
N PRO A 175 -3.16 -3.07 -1.81
CA PRO A 175 -2.75 -4.44 -2.09
C PRO A 175 -3.88 -5.46 -1.96
N MET A 176 -4.65 -5.43 -0.87
CA MET A 176 -5.77 -6.36 -0.64
C MET A 176 -6.87 -6.22 -1.71
N LEU A 177 -7.27 -4.99 -2.04
CA LEU A 177 -8.25 -4.74 -3.09
C LEU A 177 -7.75 -5.21 -4.45
N SER A 178 -6.50 -4.94 -4.80
CA SER A 178 -5.89 -5.40 -6.06
C SER A 178 -5.87 -6.92 -6.15
N TRP A 179 -5.58 -7.60 -5.03
CA TRP A 179 -5.67 -9.05 -4.98
C TRP A 179 -7.11 -9.55 -5.13
N SER A 180 -8.09 -8.85 -4.60
CA SER A 180 -9.50 -9.26 -4.69
C SER A 180 -9.98 -9.39 -6.13
N PHE A 181 -9.54 -8.49 -7.01
CA PHE A 181 -9.92 -8.49 -8.42
C PHE A 181 -9.03 -9.39 -9.30
N PHE A 182 -7.72 -9.32 -9.10
CA PHE A 182 -6.73 -9.90 -10.03
C PHE A 182 -5.86 -11.00 -9.38
N GLY A 183 -6.07 -11.35 -8.11
CA GLY A 183 -5.25 -12.34 -7.40
C GLY A 183 -3.80 -11.89 -7.22
N THR A 184 -2.89 -12.86 -7.20
CA THR A 184 -1.44 -12.62 -7.05
C THR A 184 -0.84 -11.72 -8.13
N PRO A 185 -1.23 -11.80 -9.42
CA PRO A 185 -0.82 -10.82 -10.42
C PRO A 185 -1.15 -9.39 -10.01
N GLY A 186 -2.36 -9.16 -9.49
CA GLY A 186 -2.83 -7.83 -9.09
C GLY A 186 -2.02 -7.23 -7.94
N ILE A 187 -1.80 -7.99 -6.87
CA ILE A 187 -1.06 -7.48 -5.71
C ILE A 187 0.41 -7.20 -6.04
N LEU A 188 1.06 -8.04 -6.85
CA LEU A 188 2.44 -7.82 -7.31
C LEU A 188 2.56 -6.58 -8.17
N THR A 189 1.63 -6.41 -9.09
CA THR A 189 1.59 -5.25 -9.99
C THR A 189 1.33 -3.96 -9.23
N TYR A 190 0.37 -3.98 -8.30
CA TYR A 190 0.11 -2.83 -7.43
C TYR A 190 1.37 -2.41 -6.66
N LYS A 191 2.07 -3.37 -6.05
CA LYS A 191 3.31 -3.07 -5.32
C LYS A 191 4.47 -2.64 -6.22
N MET A 192 4.55 -3.14 -7.46
CA MET A 192 5.51 -2.65 -8.45
C MET A 192 5.24 -1.17 -8.78
N ILE A 193 3.98 -0.79 -9.05
CA ILE A 193 3.57 0.57 -9.36
C ILE A 193 3.89 1.50 -8.19
N ASN A 194 3.46 1.13 -6.98
CA ASN A 194 3.70 1.91 -5.78
C ASN A 194 5.20 2.08 -5.46
N THR A 195 6.02 1.03 -5.67
CA THR A 195 7.47 1.12 -5.49
C THR A 195 8.12 2.02 -6.55
N GLN A 196 7.62 1.97 -7.79
CA GLN A 196 8.09 2.87 -8.86
C GLN A 196 7.81 4.34 -8.50
N ASP A 197 6.60 4.65 -8.04
CA ASP A 197 6.28 6.03 -7.63
C ASP A 197 7.18 6.48 -6.48
N SER A 198 7.32 5.67 -5.44
CA SER A 198 8.17 5.96 -4.28
C SER A 198 9.64 6.19 -4.63
N MET A 199 10.16 5.56 -5.71
CA MET A 199 11.57 5.66 -6.11
C MET A 199 11.84 6.74 -7.17
N VAL A 200 10.93 6.90 -8.14
CA VAL A 200 11.17 7.77 -9.30
C VAL A 200 10.00 8.73 -9.62
N GLY A 201 8.91 8.72 -8.84
CA GLY A 201 7.73 9.56 -9.05
C GLY A 201 7.88 11.03 -8.62
N TYR A 202 9.04 11.42 -8.09
CA TYR A 202 9.27 12.79 -7.61
C TYR A 202 9.21 13.84 -8.72
N LEU A 203 8.70 15.03 -8.39
CA LEU A 203 8.56 16.16 -9.32
C LEU A 203 9.83 16.99 -9.52
N ASN A 204 10.97 16.59 -8.91
CA ASN A 204 12.25 17.27 -9.08
C ASN A 204 12.78 17.10 -10.52
N GLU A 205 13.77 17.89 -10.90
CA GLU A 205 14.36 17.92 -12.24
C GLU A 205 14.87 16.55 -12.71
N ARG A 206 15.40 15.74 -11.79
CA ARG A 206 15.91 14.41 -12.09
C ARG A 206 14.80 13.45 -12.55
N TYR A 207 13.67 13.42 -11.85
CA TYR A 207 12.65 12.40 -12.02
C TYR A 207 11.41 12.86 -12.78
N ARG A 208 11.13 14.16 -12.84
CA ARG A 208 9.91 14.73 -13.44
C ARG A 208 9.60 14.19 -14.84
N ALA A 209 10.61 13.94 -15.66
CA ALA A 209 10.42 13.38 -17.02
C ALA A 209 10.37 11.85 -16.98
N TYR A 210 11.36 11.20 -16.37
CA TYR A 210 11.49 9.74 -16.36
C TYR A 210 10.39 9.05 -15.56
N GLY A 211 10.07 9.55 -14.37
CA GLY A 211 9.08 8.99 -13.45
C GLY A 211 7.64 9.39 -13.74
N PHE A 212 7.39 10.23 -14.73
CA PHE A 212 6.05 10.74 -15.03
C PHE A 212 4.99 9.64 -15.18
N PHE A 213 5.33 8.57 -15.91
CA PHE A 213 4.42 7.44 -16.09
C PHE A 213 4.11 6.74 -14.78
N SER A 214 5.12 6.46 -13.97
CA SER A 214 4.98 5.79 -12.67
C SER A 214 4.10 6.59 -11.72
N ALA A 215 4.35 7.89 -11.58
CA ALA A 215 3.53 8.77 -10.75
C ALA A 215 2.07 8.83 -11.22
N LYS A 216 1.83 8.93 -12.53
CA LYS A 216 0.45 8.99 -13.05
C LYS A 216 -0.28 7.66 -12.96
N LEU A 217 0.43 6.56 -13.10
CA LEU A 217 -0.16 5.24 -12.95
C LEU A 217 -0.49 4.97 -11.47
N ASP A 218 0.38 5.34 -10.54
CA ASP A 218 0.11 5.27 -9.10
C ASP A 218 -1.08 6.15 -8.70
N ASP A 219 -1.13 7.41 -9.19
CA ASP A 219 -2.29 8.29 -9.03
C ASP A 219 -3.59 7.58 -9.43
N LEU A 220 -3.59 6.86 -10.56
CA LEU A 220 -4.77 6.19 -11.10
C LEU A 220 -5.18 4.96 -10.28
N VAL A 221 -4.24 4.07 -9.96
CA VAL A 221 -4.55 2.80 -9.27
C VAL A 221 -4.96 3.04 -7.81
N ASN A 222 -4.54 4.15 -7.21
CA ASN A 222 -4.89 4.55 -5.85
C ASN A 222 -6.20 5.33 -5.72
N LEU A 223 -6.89 5.66 -6.82
CA LEU A 223 -8.18 6.39 -6.75
C LEU A 223 -9.22 5.67 -5.88
N ILE A 224 -9.39 4.37 -6.07
CA ILE A 224 -10.36 3.56 -5.31
C ILE A 224 -9.80 3.20 -3.92
N PRO A 225 -8.56 2.67 -3.78
CA PRO A 225 -8.00 2.32 -2.48
C PRO A 225 -8.02 3.45 -1.46
N SER A 226 -7.57 4.64 -1.83
CA SER A 226 -7.49 5.77 -0.89
C SER A 226 -8.84 6.20 -0.33
N ARG A 227 -9.87 6.23 -1.16
CA ARG A 227 -11.24 6.56 -0.74
C ARG A 227 -11.86 5.45 0.08
N THR A 228 -11.64 4.20 -0.31
CA THR A 228 -12.06 3.02 0.46
C THR A 228 -11.39 3.03 1.84
N THR A 229 -10.09 3.28 1.91
CA THR A 229 -9.36 3.40 3.19
C THR A 229 -9.98 4.46 4.09
N ALA A 230 -10.25 5.66 3.57
CA ALA A 230 -10.88 6.73 4.34
C ALA A 230 -12.26 6.32 4.89
N ILE A 231 -13.10 5.67 4.07
CA ILE A 231 -14.42 5.19 4.50
C ILE A 231 -14.27 4.12 5.59
N LEU A 232 -13.39 3.14 5.39
CA LEU A 232 -13.16 2.07 6.37
C LEU A 232 -12.60 2.62 7.69
N MET A 233 -11.74 3.65 7.66
CA MET A 233 -11.25 4.33 8.87
C MET A 233 -12.39 5.01 9.63
N LEU A 234 -13.33 5.66 8.94
CA LEU A 234 -14.50 6.28 9.56
C LEU A 234 -15.43 5.22 10.17
N ILE A 235 -15.64 4.08 9.50
CA ILE A 235 -16.39 2.94 10.04
C ILE A 235 -15.69 2.40 11.29
N ALA A 236 -14.36 2.17 11.22
CA ALA A 236 -13.54 1.67 12.32
C ALA A 236 -13.58 2.58 13.55
N ALA A 237 -13.72 3.89 13.34
CA ALA A 237 -13.82 4.92 14.38
C ALA A 237 -15.27 5.16 14.85
N GLY A 238 -16.30 4.60 14.20
CA GLY A 238 -17.70 4.91 14.47
C GLY A 238 -18.10 6.35 14.11
N ARG A 239 -17.43 6.97 13.13
CA ARG A 239 -17.56 8.38 12.78
C ARG A 239 -17.93 8.62 11.30
N LEU A 240 -18.89 7.86 10.77
CA LEU A 240 -19.43 8.08 9.42
C LEU A 240 -20.05 9.46 9.22
N ASP A 241 -20.46 10.13 10.30
CA ASP A 241 -20.89 11.53 10.30
C ASP A 241 -19.85 12.48 9.66
N LEU A 242 -18.57 12.13 9.71
CA LEU A 242 -17.48 12.92 9.15
C LEU A 242 -17.23 12.67 7.65
N LEU A 243 -17.96 11.76 6.99
CA LEU A 243 -17.70 11.35 5.60
C LEU A 243 -17.64 12.55 4.65
N ARG A 244 -18.62 13.43 4.69
CA ARG A 244 -18.66 14.63 3.81
C ARG A 244 -17.46 15.54 4.03
N LYS A 245 -17.10 15.80 5.29
CA LYS A 245 -15.93 16.62 5.64
C LYS A 245 -14.63 15.97 5.19
N THR A 246 -14.48 14.67 5.41
CA THR A 246 -13.31 13.89 4.95
C THR A 246 -13.08 14.08 3.46
N PHE A 247 -14.12 13.94 2.64
CA PHE A 247 -13.99 14.14 1.20
C PHE A 247 -13.74 15.61 0.80
N GLN A 248 -14.26 16.56 1.53
CA GLN A 248 -13.97 17.98 1.31
C GLN A 248 -12.52 18.34 1.62
N HIS A 249 -11.96 17.82 2.74
CA HIS A 249 -10.58 18.07 3.14
C HIS A 249 -9.60 17.27 2.27
N GLY A 250 -9.90 16.00 1.97
CA GLY A 250 -9.04 15.16 1.15
C GLY A 250 -8.74 15.71 -0.24
N LYS A 251 -9.71 16.42 -0.84
CA LYS A 251 -9.54 17.09 -2.15
C LYS A 251 -8.56 18.27 -2.14
N ARG A 252 -8.20 18.79 -0.98
CA ARG A 252 -7.28 19.95 -0.85
C ARG A 252 -5.82 19.51 -0.96
N HIS A 253 -5.52 18.23 -0.73
CA HIS A 253 -4.17 17.71 -0.77
C HIS A 253 -3.57 17.79 -2.17
N LEU A 254 -2.22 17.95 -2.25
CA LEU A 254 -1.49 17.99 -3.52
C LEU A 254 -1.54 16.66 -4.29
N SER A 255 -1.48 15.54 -3.56
CA SER A 255 -1.76 14.20 -4.13
C SER A 255 -3.27 13.99 -4.27
N PRO A 256 -3.75 13.43 -5.38
CA PRO A 256 -5.16 13.13 -5.57
C PRO A 256 -5.68 12.01 -4.65
N ASN A 257 -4.80 11.36 -3.89
CA ASN A 257 -5.07 10.15 -3.11
C ASN A 257 -4.76 10.29 -1.62
N SER A 258 -3.55 10.64 -1.22
CA SER A 258 -3.08 10.64 0.18
C SER A 258 -3.95 11.47 1.11
N GLY A 259 -4.52 12.56 0.61
CA GLY A 259 -5.35 13.45 1.41
C GLY A 259 -6.63 12.82 1.97
N TYR A 260 -7.17 11.75 1.39
CA TYR A 260 -8.42 11.14 1.89
C TYR A 260 -8.21 10.37 3.20
N PRO A 261 -7.26 9.41 3.30
CA PRO A 261 -6.99 8.74 4.57
C PRO A 261 -6.43 9.70 5.63
N GLU A 262 -5.58 10.67 5.24
CA GLU A 262 -5.11 11.71 6.14
C GLU A 262 -6.27 12.54 6.71
N ALA A 263 -7.22 12.98 5.88
CA ALA A 263 -8.39 13.73 6.32
C ALA A 263 -9.29 12.90 7.26
N ALA A 264 -9.48 11.62 6.98
CA ALA A 264 -10.24 10.74 7.85
C ALA A 264 -9.60 10.67 9.25
N LEU A 265 -8.28 10.44 9.32
CA LEU A 265 -7.57 10.37 10.59
C LEU A 265 -7.56 11.71 11.33
N ALA A 266 -7.23 12.81 10.64
CA ALA A 266 -7.19 14.15 11.25
C ALA A 266 -8.53 14.56 11.86
N LEU A 267 -9.63 14.32 11.15
CA LEU A 267 -10.98 14.67 11.62
C LEU A 267 -11.42 13.76 12.80
N VAL A 268 -11.12 12.47 12.75
CA VAL A 268 -11.44 11.54 13.85
C VAL A 268 -10.64 11.86 15.12
N LEU A 269 -9.38 12.24 14.97
CA LEU A 269 -8.52 12.66 16.09
C LEU A 269 -8.80 14.11 16.52
N SER A 270 -9.62 14.87 15.79
CA SER A 270 -9.86 16.30 16.02
C SER A 270 -8.56 17.09 16.04
N CYS A 271 -7.71 16.88 15.06
CA CYS A 271 -6.43 17.57 14.87
C CYS A 271 -6.30 18.08 13.43
N ARG A 272 -5.11 18.58 13.08
CA ARG A 272 -4.79 19.13 11.78
C ARG A 272 -3.46 18.58 11.29
N PHE A 273 -3.43 18.07 10.05
CA PHE A 273 -2.27 17.65 9.30
C PHE A 273 -1.92 18.65 8.20
N GLY A 274 -0.80 18.44 7.50
CA GLY A 274 -0.31 19.31 6.45
C GLY A 274 0.34 20.58 6.99
N GLY A 275 0.33 21.62 6.19
CA GLY A 275 1.03 22.88 6.42
C GLY A 275 2.36 22.93 5.67
N PRO A 276 3.08 24.07 5.76
CA PRO A 276 4.37 24.24 5.09
C PRO A 276 5.40 23.24 5.60
N HIS A 277 6.11 22.61 4.69
CA HIS A 277 7.19 21.69 5.00
C HIS A 277 8.42 21.97 4.15
N ASP A 278 9.60 21.78 4.72
CA ASP A 278 10.87 21.87 4.01
C ASP A 278 11.19 20.57 3.28
N TYR A 279 11.42 20.67 1.97
CA TYR A 279 11.84 19.59 1.11
C TYR A 279 13.21 19.95 0.49
N PHE A 280 14.30 19.56 1.13
CA PHE A 280 15.65 19.77 0.61
C PHE A 280 16.00 21.24 0.31
N GLY A 281 15.57 22.15 1.19
CA GLY A 281 15.82 23.58 1.08
C GLY A 281 14.75 24.37 0.31
N GLU A 282 13.70 23.71 -0.16
CA GLU A 282 12.52 24.37 -0.75
C GLU A 282 11.31 24.19 0.16
N VAL A 283 10.68 25.29 0.56
CA VAL A 283 9.43 25.23 1.35
C VAL A 283 8.27 24.91 0.42
N VAL A 284 7.69 23.73 0.59
CA VAL A 284 6.45 23.34 -0.08
C VAL A 284 5.26 23.66 0.81
N ASP A 285 4.41 24.58 0.37
CA ASP A 285 3.19 24.96 1.07
C ASP A 285 2.10 23.92 0.82
N LYS A 286 1.94 22.97 1.77
CA LYS A 286 0.84 21.98 1.73
C LYS A 286 -0.39 22.56 2.41
N PRO A 287 -1.57 22.43 1.81
CA PRO A 287 -2.81 22.82 2.47
C PRO A 287 -3.02 22.06 3.77
N TYR A 288 -3.56 22.75 4.78
CA TYR A 288 -3.95 22.10 6.01
C TYR A 288 -5.18 21.20 5.82
N ILE A 289 -5.12 20.01 6.43
CA ILE A 289 -6.16 18.98 6.43
C ILE A 289 -6.62 18.76 7.87
N GLY A 290 -7.94 18.80 8.11
CA GLY A 290 -8.52 18.79 9.44
C GLY A 290 -8.87 20.20 9.92
N GLU A 291 -9.52 20.31 11.09
CA GLU A 291 -10.15 21.56 11.53
C GLU A 291 -9.42 22.21 12.70
N VAL A 292 -8.85 21.44 13.60
CA VAL A 292 -8.33 21.91 14.87
C VAL A 292 -6.81 21.82 14.93
N GLY A 293 -6.15 22.97 15.06
CA GLY A 293 -4.70 23.02 15.32
C GLY A 293 -4.44 22.82 16.82
N ARG A 294 -4.18 21.60 17.24
CA ARG A 294 -3.75 21.25 18.59
C ARG A 294 -2.53 20.33 18.56
N GLU A 295 -1.86 20.23 19.67
CA GLU A 295 -0.76 19.28 19.82
C GLU A 295 -1.26 17.83 19.88
N LEU A 296 -0.51 16.96 19.23
CA LEU A 296 -0.74 15.52 19.25
C LEU A 296 -0.05 14.88 20.46
N SER A 297 -0.70 13.88 21.04
CA SER A 297 -0.27 13.16 22.24
C SER A 297 -0.05 11.66 21.96
N ASP A 298 0.43 10.95 22.97
CA ASP A 298 0.55 9.48 22.91
C ASP A 298 -0.83 8.80 22.88
N GLU A 299 -1.88 9.44 23.41
CA GLU A 299 -3.26 8.95 23.31
C GLU A 299 -3.76 9.01 21.86
N ASP A 300 -3.36 10.06 21.12
CA ASP A 300 -3.67 10.14 19.68
C ASP A 300 -3.00 9.01 18.88
N LEU A 301 -1.75 8.67 19.21
CA LEU A 301 -1.08 7.51 18.64
C LEU A 301 -1.85 6.22 18.93
N GLN A 302 -2.24 5.98 20.19
CA GLN A 302 -2.98 4.78 20.55
C GLN A 302 -4.30 4.68 19.80
N ARG A 303 -5.04 5.79 19.70
CA ARG A 303 -6.29 5.87 18.97
C ARG A 303 -6.09 5.64 17.47
N ALA A 304 -5.07 6.27 16.86
CA ALA A 304 -4.72 6.09 15.46
C ALA A 304 -4.37 4.63 15.15
N VAL A 305 -3.57 3.98 15.99
CA VAL A 305 -3.22 2.57 15.85
C VAL A 305 -4.44 1.65 15.97
N GLN A 306 -5.35 1.91 16.91
CA GLN A 306 -6.60 1.14 17.03
C GLN A 306 -7.47 1.28 15.77
N ILE A 307 -7.61 2.49 15.23
CA ILE A 307 -8.35 2.74 13.98
C ILE A 307 -7.69 1.98 12.83
N THR A 308 -6.36 2.09 12.67
CA THR A 308 -5.58 1.39 11.66
C THR A 308 -5.85 -0.12 11.73
N GLN A 309 -5.69 -0.73 12.88
CA GLN A 309 -5.87 -2.17 13.07
C GLN A 309 -7.30 -2.64 12.78
N ARG A 310 -8.32 -1.88 13.17
CA ARG A 310 -9.72 -2.18 12.83
C ARG A 310 -9.97 -2.03 11.33
N THR A 311 -9.38 -1.01 10.72
CA THR A 311 -9.45 -0.79 9.27
C THR A 311 -8.85 -1.94 8.48
N GLU A 312 -7.73 -2.50 8.92
CA GLU A 312 -7.09 -3.69 8.32
C GLU A 312 -8.06 -4.89 8.31
N TRP A 313 -8.75 -5.18 9.42
CA TRP A 313 -9.74 -6.25 9.49
C TRP A 313 -10.96 -6.00 8.60
N LEU A 314 -11.45 -4.77 8.55
CA LEU A 314 -12.55 -4.39 7.66
C LEU A 314 -12.14 -4.52 6.19
N ALA A 315 -10.91 -4.13 5.84
CA ALA A 315 -10.36 -4.28 4.50
C ALA A 315 -10.21 -5.75 4.10
N LEU A 316 -9.75 -6.62 5.03
CA LEU A 316 -9.71 -8.06 4.80
C LEU A 316 -11.12 -8.61 4.52
N GLY A 317 -12.10 -8.29 5.36
CA GLY A 317 -13.49 -8.72 5.19
C GLY A 317 -14.09 -8.27 3.85
N LEU A 318 -13.90 -7.00 3.49
CA LEU A 318 -14.33 -6.45 2.21
C LEU A 318 -13.65 -7.17 1.03
N SER A 319 -12.35 -7.38 1.12
CA SER A 319 -11.57 -8.02 0.06
C SER A 319 -11.96 -9.49 -0.17
N LEU A 320 -12.20 -10.23 0.91
CA LEU A 320 -12.69 -11.61 0.82
C LEU A 320 -14.10 -11.67 0.25
N LEU A 321 -14.98 -10.74 0.65
CA LEU A 321 -16.35 -10.63 0.11
C LEU A 321 -16.32 -10.34 -1.39
N LEU A 322 -15.54 -9.36 -1.84
CA LEU A 322 -15.39 -9.02 -3.26
C LEU A 322 -14.86 -10.21 -4.06
N ARG A 323 -13.84 -10.90 -3.54
CA ARG A 323 -13.28 -12.09 -4.19
C ARG A 323 -14.30 -13.21 -4.30
N LEU A 324 -15.06 -13.47 -3.23
CA LEU A 324 -16.11 -14.48 -3.22
C LEU A 324 -17.21 -14.16 -4.24
N LEU A 325 -17.68 -12.92 -4.26
CA LEU A 325 -18.69 -12.48 -5.23
C LEU A 325 -18.23 -12.64 -6.67
N LEU A 326 -16.95 -12.33 -6.95
CA LEU A 326 -16.37 -12.52 -8.28
C LEU A 326 -16.31 -14.01 -8.67
N ILE A 327 -15.91 -14.88 -7.75
CA ILE A 327 -15.88 -16.34 -7.99
C ILE A 327 -17.29 -16.87 -8.26
N LEU A 328 -18.27 -16.48 -7.45
CA LEU A 328 -19.66 -16.90 -7.63
C LEU A 328 -20.24 -16.40 -8.97
N LEU A 329 -19.90 -15.18 -9.38
CA LEU A 329 -20.30 -14.65 -10.68
C LEU A 329 -19.73 -15.46 -11.83
N ILE A 330 -18.44 -15.82 -11.75
CA ILE A 330 -17.78 -16.66 -12.77
C ILE A 330 -18.43 -18.04 -12.84
N ILE A 331 -18.68 -18.67 -11.68
CA ILE A 331 -19.34 -20.00 -11.63
C ILE A 331 -20.77 -19.96 -12.19
N TRP A 332 -21.49 -18.85 -12.00
CA TRP A 332 -22.86 -18.70 -12.51
C TRP A 332 -22.91 -18.52 -14.03
N TYR A 333 -21.86 -17.96 -14.65
CA TYR A 333 -21.76 -17.77 -16.10
C TYR A 333 -21.17 -18.98 -16.86
N LEU A 334 -20.48 -19.90 -16.16
CA LEU A 334 -19.93 -21.14 -16.73
C LEU A 334 -20.89 -22.31 -16.60
#